data_0d1ba0bdcee056b9cc6f35fa18dde806
#
_entry.id   0d1ba0bdcee056b9cc6f35fa18dde806
#
_cell.length_a   1.000
_cell.length_b   1.000
_cell.length_c   1.000
_cell.angle_alpha   90.00
_cell.angle_beta   90.00
_cell.angle_gamma   90.00
#
_symmetry.space_group_name_H-M   'P 1'
#
loop_
_entity.id
_entity.type
_entity.pdbx_description
1 polymer ?
#
loop_
_entity_poly.entity_id
_entity_poly.type
_entity_poly.pdbx_seq_one_letter_code
_entity_poly.pdbx_strand_id
1 'polypeptide(L)'
;MKYKTITVFTNHNDADLISSAMFDAGAGGVSILDKQDFLDLVKSDVIWDYVDESVLEQSEVVKVSTMYEPDDKDFVANLEANLENLKANGVQFGEILKGEIDAADYENEWKKYYNPIKTKNITIVPTWIEYHPEKEEKIMRLDPGMAFGTGSHATTRMCLELMDVEGKDVIDVGCGSGILGIAAKICGAKSVYMCDIDAQAVEFATKNAKLNDVVATIEKADLLEGEQQADFIFANITADILMRFSKSIGKHLRENGTIVLSGIIDTRLDEVIQCYESAGYKIVDSMAIDDWRALKLKRA
;
A
#
# COMPACT_ATOMS: atom_id res chain seq x y z
N MET A 1 -5.99 23.72 7.05
CA MET A 1 -7.46 23.89 6.95
C MET A 1 -8.05 23.10 8.10
N LYS A 2 -8.92 23.69 8.91
CA LYS A 2 -9.51 22.97 10.05
C LYS A 2 -10.83 22.34 9.63
N TYR A 3 -11.02 21.09 10.03
CA TYR A 3 -12.29 20.38 9.91
C TYR A 3 -12.88 20.16 11.30
N LYS A 4 -14.18 20.04 11.38
CA LYS A 4 -14.85 19.54 12.57
C LYS A 4 -15.11 18.06 12.43
N THR A 5 -15.10 17.35 13.55
CA THR A 5 -15.40 15.92 13.60
C THR A 5 -16.63 15.67 14.45
N ILE A 6 -17.42 14.69 14.04
CA ILE A 6 -18.48 14.11 14.87
C ILE A 6 -18.22 12.61 14.97
N THR A 7 -18.20 12.10 16.20
CA THR A 7 -18.11 10.68 16.51
C THR A 7 -19.34 10.28 17.33
N VAL A 8 -20.09 9.30 16.83
CA VAL A 8 -21.23 8.70 17.51
C VAL A 8 -20.82 7.33 18.05
N PHE A 9 -21.03 7.11 19.32
CA PHE A 9 -20.77 5.81 19.96
C PHE A 9 -22.02 4.96 19.92
N THR A 10 -21.89 3.74 19.41
CA THR A 10 -23.02 2.82 19.21
C THR A 10 -22.59 1.37 19.45
N ASN A 11 -23.44 0.42 19.08
CA ASN A 11 -23.16 -1.00 19.05
C ASN A 11 -22.98 -1.50 17.61
N HIS A 12 -22.47 -2.71 17.43
CA HIS A 12 -22.25 -3.33 16.12
C HIS A 12 -23.49 -3.34 15.23
N ASN A 13 -24.67 -3.71 15.76
CA ASN A 13 -25.88 -3.85 14.96
C ASN A 13 -26.42 -2.53 14.41
N ASP A 14 -26.16 -1.42 15.08
CA ASP A 14 -26.68 -0.09 14.76
C ASP A 14 -25.67 0.79 13.98
N ALA A 15 -24.41 0.36 13.86
CA ALA A 15 -23.32 1.13 13.24
C ALA A 15 -23.63 1.56 11.79
N ASP A 16 -24.14 0.64 10.99
CA ASP A 16 -24.47 0.92 9.59
C ASP A 16 -25.61 1.94 9.44
N LEU A 17 -26.58 1.92 10.36
CA LEU A 17 -27.67 2.89 10.37
C LEU A 17 -27.17 4.30 10.72
N ILE A 18 -26.25 4.39 11.67
CA ILE A 18 -25.58 5.67 12.00
C ILE A 18 -24.74 6.16 10.82
N SER A 19 -23.99 5.26 10.15
CA SER A 19 -23.20 5.59 8.97
C SER A 19 -24.09 6.13 7.84
N SER A 20 -25.20 5.45 7.54
CA SER A 20 -26.20 5.93 6.56
C SER A 20 -26.73 7.30 6.92
N ALA A 21 -27.06 7.55 8.18
CA ALA A 21 -27.55 8.86 8.63
C ALA A 21 -26.52 9.98 8.42
N MET A 22 -25.24 9.69 8.55
CA MET A 22 -24.14 10.63 8.26
C MET A 22 -24.04 10.92 6.76
N PHE A 23 -24.11 9.89 5.89
CA PHE A 23 -24.14 10.09 4.44
C PHE A 23 -25.37 10.88 3.98
N ASP A 24 -26.55 10.56 4.51
CA ASP A 24 -27.80 11.26 4.19
C ASP A 24 -27.77 12.74 4.65
N ALA A 25 -26.99 13.06 5.68
CA ALA A 25 -26.74 14.43 6.10
C ALA A 25 -25.76 15.18 5.19
N GLY A 26 -25.03 14.48 4.32
CA GLY A 26 -24.06 15.07 3.40
C GLY A 26 -22.60 14.78 3.71
N ALA A 27 -22.31 13.77 4.55
CA ALA A 27 -20.93 13.37 4.83
C ALA A 27 -20.18 12.92 3.55
N GLY A 28 -19.00 13.44 3.31
CA GLY A 28 -18.13 13.03 2.21
C GLY A 28 -17.44 11.68 2.44
N GLY A 29 -17.43 11.18 3.68
CA GLY A 29 -16.89 9.89 4.08
C GLY A 29 -17.19 9.59 5.54
N VAL A 30 -17.32 8.32 5.88
CA VAL A 30 -17.58 7.84 7.24
C VAL A 30 -16.58 6.76 7.60
N SER A 31 -16.03 6.84 8.80
CA SER A 31 -15.14 5.82 9.38
C SER A 31 -15.89 5.07 10.46
N ILE A 32 -15.90 3.74 10.39
CA ILE A 32 -16.44 2.86 11.44
C ILE A 32 -15.27 2.13 12.07
N LEU A 33 -15.20 2.20 13.39
CA LEU A 33 -14.22 1.48 14.19
C LEU A 33 -14.98 0.48 15.05
N ASP A 34 -15.03 -0.76 14.59
CA ASP A 34 -15.78 -1.86 15.20
C ASP A 34 -14.85 -3.06 15.42
N LYS A 35 -14.68 -3.44 16.68
CA LYS A 35 -13.89 -4.62 17.06
C LYS A 35 -14.51 -5.93 16.55
N GLN A 36 -15.85 -5.99 16.45
CA GLN A 36 -16.52 -7.20 15.98
C GLN A 36 -16.26 -7.45 14.51
N ASP A 37 -16.30 -6.41 13.67
CA ASP A 37 -15.95 -6.51 12.25
C ASP A 37 -14.54 -7.07 12.06
N PHE A 38 -13.61 -6.62 12.91
CA PHE A 38 -12.26 -7.14 12.94
C PHE A 38 -12.21 -8.63 13.34
N LEU A 39 -12.93 -9.02 14.39
CA LEU A 39 -12.98 -10.41 14.84
C LEU A 39 -13.65 -11.34 13.81
N ASP A 40 -14.63 -10.83 13.07
CA ASP A 40 -15.31 -11.59 12.02
C ASP A 40 -14.45 -11.69 10.75
N LEU A 41 -13.66 -10.67 10.47
CA LEU A 41 -12.63 -10.67 9.44
C LEU A 41 -11.53 -11.71 9.73
N VAL A 42 -11.01 -11.74 10.93
CA VAL A 42 -9.99 -12.74 11.36
C VAL A 42 -10.53 -14.18 11.27
N LYS A 43 -11.84 -14.37 11.41
CA LYS A 43 -12.51 -15.68 11.24
C LYS A 43 -12.86 -16.00 9.79
N SER A 44 -12.91 -15.01 8.92
CA SER A 44 -13.11 -15.21 7.49
C SER A 44 -11.78 -15.59 6.84
N ASP A 45 -11.82 -16.44 5.79
CA ASP A 45 -10.63 -16.82 5.01
C ASP A 45 -10.06 -15.63 4.17
N VAL A 46 -10.45 -14.40 4.48
CA VAL A 46 -9.95 -13.18 3.83
C VAL A 46 -8.73 -12.69 4.57
N ILE A 47 -7.58 -12.73 3.90
CA ILE A 47 -6.29 -12.33 4.46
C ILE A 47 -6.04 -10.85 4.17
N TRP A 48 -5.74 -10.06 5.22
CA TRP A 48 -5.49 -8.62 5.16
C TRP A 48 -4.01 -8.31 5.32
N ASP A 49 -3.54 -7.28 4.64
CA ASP A 49 -2.13 -6.89 4.56
C ASP A 49 -1.54 -6.38 5.88
N TYR A 50 -2.36 -5.87 6.77
CA TYR A 50 -1.95 -5.33 8.06
C TYR A 50 -3.14 -5.28 9.03
N VAL A 51 -2.90 -5.74 10.23
CA VAL A 51 -3.79 -5.61 11.36
C VAL A 51 -3.08 -4.84 12.47
N ASP A 52 -3.65 -3.72 12.86
CA ASP A 52 -3.18 -2.99 14.04
C ASP A 52 -3.69 -3.71 15.31
N GLU A 53 -2.77 -4.35 16.04
CA GLU A 53 -3.09 -5.04 17.29
C GLU A 53 -3.75 -4.12 18.34
N SER A 54 -3.58 -2.80 18.23
CA SER A 54 -4.27 -1.82 19.08
C SER A 54 -5.80 -1.87 18.95
N VAL A 55 -6.31 -2.42 17.84
CA VAL A 55 -7.76 -2.65 17.65
C VAL A 55 -8.29 -3.69 18.63
N LEU A 56 -7.46 -4.67 19.02
CA LEU A 56 -7.81 -5.70 20.00
C LEU A 56 -7.94 -5.16 21.45
N GLU A 57 -7.25 -4.07 21.75
CA GLU A 57 -7.30 -3.40 23.05
C GLU A 57 -8.51 -2.45 23.19
N GLN A 58 -9.27 -2.24 22.11
CA GLN A 58 -10.40 -1.31 22.10
C GLN A 58 -11.63 -1.86 22.83
N SER A 59 -12.47 -0.91 23.30
CA SER A 59 -13.73 -1.25 23.96
C SER A 59 -14.73 -1.90 22.98
N GLU A 60 -15.69 -2.65 23.49
CA GLU A 60 -16.80 -3.22 22.71
C GLU A 60 -17.74 -2.17 22.10
N VAL A 61 -17.47 -0.89 22.35
CA VAL A 61 -18.28 0.23 21.86
C VAL A 61 -17.77 0.65 20.48
N VAL A 62 -18.66 0.57 19.50
CA VAL A 62 -18.38 0.97 18.11
C VAL A 62 -18.34 2.50 17.99
N LYS A 63 -17.42 3.01 17.21
CA LYS A 63 -17.27 4.44 16.90
C LYS A 63 -17.55 4.67 15.42
N VAL A 64 -18.57 5.48 15.13
CA VAL A 64 -18.88 5.92 13.76
C VAL A 64 -18.55 7.40 13.67
N SER A 65 -17.62 7.76 12.81
CA SER A 65 -17.05 9.11 12.76
C SER A 65 -17.06 9.69 11.35
N THR A 66 -17.27 11.01 11.25
CA THR A 66 -17.13 11.74 10.00
C THR A 66 -16.50 13.10 10.24
N MET A 67 -16.04 13.73 9.15
CA MET A 67 -15.51 15.09 9.13
C MET A 67 -16.40 15.98 8.27
N TYR A 68 -16.50 17.25 8.66
CA TYR A 68 -17.26 18.25 7.92
C TYR A 68 -16.59 19.62 8.01
N GLU A 69 -16.91 20.49 7.06
CA GLU A 69 -16.37 21.85 7.05
C GLU A 69 -16.92 22.68 8.25
N PRO A 70 -16.10 23.52 8.88
CA PRO A 70 -16.49 24.27 10.08
C PRO A 70 -17.77 25.10 9.93
N ASP A 71 -18.04 25.57 8.71
CA ASP A 71 -19.16 26.45 8.38
C ASP A 71 -20.39 25.69 7.84
N ASP A 72 -20.31 24.36 7.70
CA ASP A 72 -21.43 23.52 7.23
C ASP A 72 -22.47 23.30 8.34
N LYS A 73 -23.34 24.30 8.52
CA LYS A 73 -24.42 24.24 9.50
C LYS A 73 -25.58 23.35 9.07
N ASP A 74 -25.74 23.17 7.75
CA ASP A 74 -26.80 22.32 7.19
C ASP A 74 -26.50 20.84 7.46
N PHE A 75 -25.22 20.44 7.32
CA PHE A 75 -24.77 19.10 7.69
C PHE A 75 -25.12 18.76 9.14
N VAL A 76 -24.77 19.65 10.07
CA VAL A 76 -24.99 19.39 11.51
C VAL A 76 -26.49 19.29 11.82
N ALA A 77 -27.32 20.19 11.27
CA ALA A 77 -28.75 20.20 11.50
C ALA A 77 -29.42 18.94 10.90
N ASN A 78 -29.01 18.54 9.69
CA ASN A 78 -29.52 17.34 9.03
C ASN A 78 -29.13 16.07 9.81
N LEU A 79 -27.86 15.99 10.26
CA LEU A 79 -27.41 14.85 11.03
C LEU A 79 -28.15 14.72 12.37
N GLU A 80 -28.31 15.82 13.10
CA GLU A 80 -29.06 15.82 14.35
C GLU A 80 -30.52 15.34 14.15
N ALA A 81 -31.18 15.80 13.10
CA ALA A 81 -32.54 15.35 12.74
C ALA A 81 -32.57 13.85 12.36
N ASN A 82 -31.61 13.38 11.59
CA ASN A 82 -31.51 11.98 11.22
C ASN A 82 -31.27 11.09 12.43
N LEU A 83 -30.38 11.49 13.35
CA LEU A 83 -30.11 10.74 14.58
C LEU A 83 -31.33 10.71 15.52
N GLU A 84 -32.06 11.81 15.65
CA GLU A 84 -33.31 11.84 16.41
C GLU A 84 -34.35 10.87 15.82
N ASN A 85 -34.50 10.84 14.49
CA ASN A 85 -35.37 9.89 13.82
C ASN A 85 -34.95 8.43 14.04
N LEU A 86 -33.65 8.13 13.93
CA LEU A 86 -33.13 6.79 14.23
C LEU A 86 -33.43 6.38 15.67
N LYS A 87 -33.24 7.27 16.64
CA LYS A 87 -33.53 7.02 18.05
C LYS A 87 -35.02 6.76 18.30
N ALA A 88 -35.90 7.50 17.62
CA ALA A 88 -37.35 7.28 17.68
C ALA A 88 -37.76 5.92 17.12
N ASN A 89 -36.97 5.37 16.17
CA ASN A 89 -37.18 4.04 15.58
C ASN A 89 -36.42 2.91 16.31
N GLY A 90 -35.87 3.18 17.50
CA GLY A 90 -35.28 2.15 18.36
C GLY A 90 -33.80 1.90 18.18
N VAL A 91 -33.09 2.65 17.33
CA VAL A 91 -31.63 2.59 17.19
C VAL A 91 -30.96 3.10 18.46
N GLN A 92 -29.99 2.35 18.96
CA GLN A 92 -29.29 2.64 20.21
C GLN A 92 -27.92 3.27 19.92
N PHE A 93 -27.71 4.46 20.41
CA PHE A 93 -26.41 5.10 20.44
C PHE A 93 -26.24 5.91 21.73
N GLY A 94 -24.98 6.05 22.13
CA GLY A 94 -24.59 6.72 23.37
C GLY A 94 -24.13 8.16 23.15
N GLU A 95 -22.93 8.44 23.60
CA GLU A 95 -22.31 9.75 23.53
C GLU A 95 -22.07 10.19 22.07
N ILE A 96 -22.22 11.47 21.81
CA ILE A 96 -21.80 12.14 20.56
C ILE A 96 -20.68 13.08 20.91
N LEU A 97 -19.47 12.80 20.45
CA LEU A 97 -18.34 13.69 20.60
C LEU A 97 -18.21 14.60 19.38
N LYS A 98 -18.11 15.90 19.64
CA LYS A 98 -17.76 16.89 18.62
C LYS A 98 -16.32 17.34 18.89
N GLY A 99 -15.49 17.29 17.87
CA GLY A 99 -14.09 17.68 17.91
C GLY A 99 -13.71 18.64 16.80
N GLU A 100 -12.45 19.01 16.79
CA GLU A 100 -11.83 19.79 15.72
C GLU A 100 -10.49 19.14 15.39
N ILE A 101 -10.22 18.96 14.11
CA ILE A 101 -8.95 18.40 13.62
C ILE A 101 -8.37 19.32 12.57
N ASP A 102 -7.08 19.58 12.62
CA ASP A 102 -6.41 20.23 11.51
C ASP A 102 -6.23 19.20 10.38
N ALA A 103 -6.56 19.58 9.14
CA ALA A 103 -6.33 18.71 7.97
C ALA A 103 -4.89 18.22 7.92
N ALA A 104 -3.94 19.06 8.28
CA ALA A 104 -2.53 18.71 8.35
C ALA A 104 -2.24 17.68 9.45
N ASP A 105 -2.96 17.69 10.56
CA ASP A 105 -2.78 16.71 11.63
C ASP A 105 -3.37 15.36 11.22
N TYR A 106 -4.53 15.33 10.58
CA TYR A 106 -5.14 14.10 10.06
C TYR A 106 -4.31 13.49 8.94
N GLU A 107 -3.87 14.30 7.98
CA GLU A 107 -2.97 13.87 6.91
C GLU A 107 -1.61 13.39 7.43
N ASN A 108 -1.21 13.78 8.64
CA ASN A 108 0.07 13.44 9.23
C ASN A 108 -0.01 12.39 10.35
N GLU A 109 -1.20 12.01 10.83
CA GLU A 109 -1.34 10.99 11.89
C GLU A 109 -0.66 9.68 11.52
N TRP A 110 -0.86 9.19 10.31
CA TRP A 110 -0.25 7.96 9.81
C TRP A 110 1.29 8.05 9.70
N LYS A 111 1.84 9.26 9.53
CA LYS A 111 3.30 9.48 9.47
C LYS A 111 4.02 9.11 10.77
N LYS A 112 3.31 9.14 11.92
CA LYS A 112 3.86 8.79 13.23
C LYS A 112 4.25 7.32 13.35
N TYR A 113 3.61 6.46 12.56
CA TYR A 113 3.83 5.01 12.57
C TYR A 113 4.90 4.55 11.57
N TYR A 114 5.43 5.47 10.75
CA TYR A 114 6.48 5.14 9.80
C TYR A 114 7.86 5.24 10.45
N ASN A 115 8.60 4.13 10.34
CA ASN A 115 9.99 4.05 10.75
C ASN A 115 10.88 3.80 9.52
N PRO A 116 12.17 4.17 9.56
CA PRO A 116 13.13 3.79 8.53
C PRO A 116 13.18 2.27 8.36
N ILE A 117 13.16 1.79 7.13
CA ILE A 117 13.17 0.36 6.81
C ILE A 117 14.59 -0.02 6.38
N LYS A 118 15.28 -0.72 7.25
CA LYS A 118 16.62 -1.24 6.95
C LYS A 118 16.54 -2.60 6.27
N THR A 119 17.19 -2.71 5.11
CA THR A 119 17.44 -3.97 4.41
C THR A 119 18.94 -4.18 4.26
N LYS A 120 19.37 -5.34 3.79
CA LYS A 120 20.80 -5.59 3.56
C LYS A 120 21.44 -4.67 2.51
N ASN A 121 20.65 -4.13 1.59
CA ASN A 121 21.13 -3.40 0.42
C ASN A 121 20.94 -1.88 0.56
N ILE A 122 19.90 -1.44 1.25
CA ILE A 122 19.49 -0.03 1.30
C ILE A 122 18.58 0.22 2.51
N THR A 123 18.61 1.44 3.03
CA THR A 123 17.66 1.92 4.03
C THR A 123 16.69 2.91 3.39
N ILE A 124 15.40 2.63 3.50
CA ILE A 124 14.32 3.51 3.04
C ILE A 124 13.92 4.42 4.19
N VAL A 125 14.01 5.72 3.99
CA VAL A 125 13.75 6.73 5.02
C VAL A 125 12.64 7.66 4.55
N PRO A 126 11.50 7.72 5.29
CA PRO A 126 10.46 8.70 5.02
C PRO A 126 11.01 10.13 5.00
N THR A 127 10.45 10.99 4.13
CA THR A 127 10.95 12.37 3.95
C THR A 127 10.90 13.24 5.21
N TRP A 128 9.95 12.96 6.11
CA TRP A 128 9.74 13.72 7.35
C TRP A 128 10.55 13.23 8.54
N ILE A 129 11.32 12.13 8.40
CA ILE A 129 12.17 11.58 9.46
C ILE A 129 13.59 12.11 9.29
N GLU A 130 14.11 12.75 10.33
CA GLU A 130 15.54 13.06 10.41
C GLU A 130 16.32 11.75 10.58
N TYR A 131 17.27 11.50 9.71
CA TYR A 131 18.05 10.27 9.70
C TYR A 131 19.51 10.57 9.45
N HIS A 132 20.35 10.03 10.31
CA HIS A 132 21.81 10.13 10.22
C HIS A 132 22.36 8.79 9.71
N PRO A 133 22.76 8.70 8.44
CA PRO A 133 23.24 7.44 7.87
C PRO A 133 24.56 7.00 8.49
N GLU A 134 24.75 5.70 8.58
CA GLU A 134 26.03 5.10 8.88
C GLU A 134 26.99 5.26 7.70
N LYS A 135 28.30 5.06 7.95
CA LYS A 135 29.28 5.15 6.86
C LYS A 135 28.98 4.10 5.79
N GLU A 136 28.89 4.56 4.53
CA GLU A 136 28.62 3.73 3.35
C GLU A 136 27.17 3.18 3.26
N GLU A 137 26.30 3.57 4.18
CA GLU A 137 24.89 3.19 4.11
C GLU A 137 24.20 3.87 2.92
N LYS A 138 23.58 3.08 2.04
CA LYS A 138 22.79 3.60 0.93
C LYS A 138 21.41 3.98 1.45
N ILE A 139 21.01 5.21 1.18
CA ILE A 139 19.75 5.78 1.67
C ILE A 139 18.86 6.13 0.48
N MET A 140 17.58 5.77 0.58
CA MET A 140 16.54 6.29 -0.27
C MET A 140 15.55 7.10 0.56
N ARG A 141 15.30 8.34 0.19
CA ARG A 141 14.21 9.14 0.73
C ARG A 141 12.91 8.79 0.02
N LEU A 142 11.85 8.53 0.77
CA LEU A 142 10.55 8.16 0.22
C LEU A 142 9.46 9.09 0.74
N ASP A 143 8.68 9.64 -0.17
CA ASP A 143 7.36 10.16 0.10
C ASP A 143 6.33 9.15 -0.45
N PRO A 144 5.74 8.31 0.40
CA PRO A 144 4.82 7.27 -0.07
C PRO A 144 3.54 7.88 -0.66
N GLY A 145 3.15 9.10 -0.26
CA GLY A 145 1.90 9.71 -0.70
C GLY A 145 0.70 8.82 -0.40
N MET A 146 -0.26 8.79 -1.33
CA MET A 146 -1.42 7.88 -1.32
C MET A 146 -1.21 6.66 -2.24
N ALA A 147 -0.02 6.51 -2.85
CA ALA A 147 0.28 5.38 -3.73
C ALA A 147 0.66 4.14 -2.92
N PHE A 148 0.36 2.96 -3.48
CA PHE A 148 0.86 1.69 -2.95
C PHE A 148 2.41 1.64 -3.01
N GLY A 149 3.02 0.90 -2.09
CA GLY A 149 4.48 0.77 -2.04
C GLY A 149 5.12 1.74 -1.03
N THR A 150 4.57 1.79 0.18
CA THR A 150 5.11 2.58 1.30
C THR A 150 6.46 2.04 1.83
N GLY A 151 6.84 0.85 1.39
CA GLY A 151 8.07 0.17 1.80
C GLY A 151 7.91 -0.67 3.08
N SER A 152 6.93 -0.39 3.93
CA SER A 152 6.68 -1.15 5.16
C SER A 152 6.10 -2.54 4.90
N HIS A 153 5.45 -2.73 3.75
CA HIS A 153 4.81 -3.99 3.39
C HIS A 153 5.85 -5.11 3.18
N ALA A 154 5.53 -6.31 3.68
CA ALA A 154 6.38 -7.49 3.60
C ALA A 154 6.87 -7.79 2.16
N THR A 155 5.99 -7.63 1.17
CA THR A 155 6.30 -7.88 -0.25
C THR A 155 7.38 -6.96 -0.80
N THR A 156 7.36 -5.68 -0.46
CA THR A 156 8.38 -4.72 -0.87
C THR A 156 9.71 -5.03 -0.19
N ARG A 157 9.69 -5.34 1.10
CA ARG A 157 10.88 -5.72 1.85
C ARG A 157 11.56 -6.94 1.25
N MET A 158 10.80 -7.99 0.92
CA MET A 158 11.33 -9.20 0.28
C MET A 158 11.97 -8.90 -1.09
N CYS A 159 11.38 -8.04 -1.91
CA CYS A 159 11.99 -7.62 -3.18
C CYS A 159 13.33 -6.92 -2.97
N LEU A 160 13.42 -6.01 -1.99
CA LEU A 160 14.66 -5.31 -1.66
C LEU A 160 15.74 -6.27 -1.13
N GLU A 161 15.35 -7.29 -0.36
CA GLU A 161 16.30 -8.32 0.13
C GLU A 161 16.80 -9.25 -0.99
N LEU A 162 15.95 -9.61 -1.96
CA LEU A 162 16.31 -10.46 -3.11
C LEU A 162 17.04 -9.71 -4.22
N MET A 163 17.18 -8.38 -4.08
CA MET A 163 17.77 -7.50 -5.08
C MET A 163 19.27 -7.77 -5.27
N ASP A 164 19.66 -7.95 -6.54
CA ASP A 164 21.05 -8.03 -7.00
C ASP A 164 21.17 -7.36 -8.37
N VAL A 165 21.42 -6.04 -8.38
CA VAL A 165 21.20 -5.17 -9.55
C VAL A 165 22.42 -4.37 -9.99
N GLU A 166 23.56 -4.53 -9.32
CA GLU A 166 24.76 -3.74 -9.65
C GLU A 166 25.20 -3.95 -11.10
N GLY A 167 25.32 -2.87 -11.84
CA GLY A 167 25.70 -2.86 -13.27
C GLY A 167 24.64 -3.36 -14.24
N LYS A 168 23.43 -3.73 -13.77
CA LYS A 168 22.35 -4.32 -14.58
C LYS A 168 21.37 -3.26 -15.10
N ASP A 169 20.78 -3.55 -16.25
CA ASP A 169 19.59 -2.85 -16.69
C ASP A 169 18.37 -3.48 -15.98
N VAL A 170 17.54 -2.64 -15.35
CA VAL A 170 16.45 -3.06 -14.45
C VAL A 170 15.11 -2.57 -14.97
N ILE A 171 14.09 -3.41 -14.87
CA ILE A 171 12.68 -3.04 -15.09
C ILE A 171 11.91 -3.27 -13.78
N ASP A 172 11.03 -2.32 -13.43
CA ASP A 172 10.11 -2.38 -12.31
C ASP A 172 8.67 -2.25 -12.82
N VAL A 173 7.92 -3.36 -12.78
CA VAL A 173 6.56 -3.47 -13.33
C VAL A 173 5.53 -3.36 -12.22
N GLY A 174 4.57 -2.43 -12.37
CA GLY A 174 3.67 -2.06 -11.29
C GLY A 174 4.43 -1.31 -10.21
N CYS A 175 5.15 -0.25 -10.62
CA CYS A 175 6.16 0.40 -9.77
C CYS A 175 5.57 1.16 -8.57
N GLY A 176 4.28 1.50 -8.57
CA GLY A 176 3.63 2.24 -7.50
C GLY A 176 4.38 3.54 -7.16
N SER A 177 4.89 3.64 -5.95
CA SER A 177 5.71 4.78 -5.49
C SER A 177 7.09 4.89 -6.16
N GLY A 178 7.49 3.89 -6.96
CA GLY A 178 8.81 3.77 -7.58
C GLY A 178 9.88 3.20 -6.66
N ILE A 179 9.51 2.70 -5.49
CA ILE A 179 10.46 2.31 -4.43
C ILE A 179 11.50 1.28 -4.90
N LEU A 180 11.10 0.24 -5.65
CA LEU A 180 12.01 -0.83 -6.08
C LEU A 180 12.94 -0.34 -7.19
N GLY A 181 12.42 0.33 -8.20
CA GLY A 181 13.22 0.88 -9.29
C GLY A 181 14.21 1.95 -8.81
N ILE A 182 13.78 2.88 -7.95
CA ILE A 182 14.66 3.92 -7.39
C ILE A 182 15.73 3.29 -6.50
N ALA A 183 15.36 2.36 -5.61
CA ALA A 183 16.31 1.61 -4.79
C ALA A 183 17.33 0.85 -5.65
N ALA A 184 16.89 0.23 -6.74
CA ALA A 184 17.79 -0.43 -7.69
C ALA A 184 18.81 0.54 -8.27
N LYS A 185 18.38 1.74 -8.66
CA LYS A 185 19.32 2.77 -9.19
C LYS A 185 20.33 3.21 -8.16
N ILE A 186 19.92 3.47 -6.92
CA ILE A 186 20.82 3.83 -5.80
C ILE A 186 21.79 2.67 -5.50
N CYS A 187 21.34 1.43 -5.66
CA CYS A 187 22.15 0.23 -5.46
C CYS A 187 23.09 -0.09 -6.63
N GLY A 188 23.16 0.76 -7.65
CA GLY A 188 24.15 0.65 -8.72
C GLY A 188 23.61 0.05 -10.02
N ALA A 189 22.31 -0.02 -10.22
CA ALA A 189 21.75 -0.39 -11.51
C ALA A 189 22.21 0.58 -12.61
N LYS A 190 22.59 0.03 -13.77
CA LYS A 190 23.06 0.80 -14.93
C LYS A 190 21.94 1.69 -15.47
N SER A 191 20.78 1.11 -15.72
CA SER A 191 19.58 1.84 -16.13
C SER A 191 18.35 1.28 -15.42
N VAL A 192 17.30 2.10 -15.29
CA VAL A 192 16.03 1.71 -14.69
C VAL A 192 14.89 2.21 -15.56
N TYR A 193 14.00 1.29 -15.90
CA TYR A 193 12.70 1.56 -16.50
C TYR A 193 11.60 1.15 -15.49
N MET A 194 10.64 2.02 -15.26
CA MET A 194 9.51 1.78 -14.36
C MET A 194 8.20 2.00 -15.11
N CYS A 195 7.20 1.18 -14.85
CA CYS A 195 5.88 1.40 -15.41
C CYS A 195 4.77 1.03 -14.42
N ASP A 196 3.64 1.71 -14.57
CA ASP A 196 2.42 1.42 -13.82
C ASP A 196 1.19 1.71 -14.69
N ILE A 197 0.10 1.00 -14.45
CA ILE A 197 -1.18 1.24 -15.12
C ILE A 197 -1.87 2.50 -14.58
N ASP A 198 -1.57 2.89 -13.33
CA ASP A 198 -2.13 4.06 -12.70
C ASP A 198 -1.26 5.31 -12.97
N ALA A 199 -1.87 6.33 -13.55
CA ALA A 199 -1.21 7.61 -13.81
C ALA A 199 -0.74 8.32 -12.52
N GLN A 200 -1.44 8.13 -11.41
CA GLN A 200 -1.05 8.70 -10.12
C GLN A 200 0.22 8.02 -9.59
N ALA A 201 0.32 6.70 -9.72
CA ALA A 201 1.53 5.95 -9.37
C ALA A 201 2.75 6.46 -10.17
N VAL A 202 2.60 6.66 -11.49
CA VAL A 202 3.65 7.23 -12.35
C VAL A 202 4.08 8.63 -11.88
N GLU A 203 3.13 9.46 -11.46
CA GLU A 203 3.43 10.79 -10.91
C GLU A 203 4.20 10.69 -9.59
N PHE A 204 3.79 9.82 -8.66
CA PHE A 204 4.49 9.59 -7.39
C PHE A 204 5.90 9.01 -7.61
N ALA A 205 6.04 8.00 -8.47
CA ALA A 205 7.35 7.45 -8.83
C ALA A 205 8.28 8.52 -9.40
N THR A 206 7.76 9.42 -10.26
CA THR A 206 8.53 10.53 -10.82
C THR A 206 8.97 11.53 -9.75
N LYS A 207 8.11 11.87 -8.79
CA LYS A 207 8.45 12.75 -7.66
C LYS A 207 9.53 12.12 -6.78
N ASN A 208 9.38 10.84 -6.45
CA ASN A 208 10.34 10.12 -5.62
C ASN A 208 11.69 9.92 -6.34
N ALA A 209 11.70 9.66 -7.65
CA ALA A 209 12.93 9.60 -8.43
C ALA A 209 13.68 10.94 -8.39
N LYS A 210 12.95 12.04 -8.58
CA LYS A 210 13.52 13.40 -8.49
C LYS A 210 14.04 13.71 -7.07
N LEU A 211 13.33 13.29 -6.03
CA LEU A 211 13.72 13.48 -4.62
C LEU A 211 15.08 12.81 -4.29
N ASN A 212 15.41 11.74 -5.00
CA ASN A 212 16.64 10.96 -4.81
C ASN A 212 17.71 11.22 -5.90
N ASP A 213 17.53 12.23 -6.74
CA ASP A 213 18.41 12.52 -7.88
C ASP A 213 18.60 11.31 -8.83
N VAL A 214 17.56 10.46 -8.92
CA VAL A 214 17.57 9.26 -9.75
C VAL A 214 17.04 9.58 -11.15
N VAL A 215 17.83 9.24 -12.16
CA VAL A 215 17.39 9.27 -13.57
C VAL A 215 16.90 7.90 -13.98
N ALA A 216 15.62 7.83 -14.34
CA ALA A 216 14.93 6.64 -14.81
C ALA A 216 13.90 6.99 -15.88
N THR A 217 13.54 6.03 -16.73
CA THR A 217 12.36 6.13 -17.59
C THR A 217 11.16 5.66 -16.82
N ILE A 218 10.11 6.48 -16.72
CA ILE A 218 8.90 6.17 -15.94
C ILE A 218 7.69 6.45 -16.82
N GLU A 219 6.88 5.43 -17.08
CA GLU A 219 5.80 5.53 -18.09
C GLU A 219 4.53 4.85 -17.57
N LYS A 220 3.39 5.32 -18.08
CA LYS A 220 2.12 4.65 -17.88
C LYS A 220 1.98 3.52 -18.89
N ALA A 221 1.86 2.27 -18.39
CA ALA A 221 1.65 1.09 -19.24
C ALA A 221 0.92 -0.02 -18.47
N ASP A 222 0.15 -0.86 -19.18
CA ASP A 222 -0.40 -2.10 -18.63
C ASP A 222 0.63 -3.23 -18.81
N LEU A 223 1.39 -3.52 -17.76
CA LEU A 223 2.58 -4.37 -17.77
C LEU A 223 3.69 -3.77 -18.67
N LEU A 224 4.29 -4.58 -19.54
CA LEU A 224 5.34 -4.14 -20.44
C LEU A 224 4.85 -4.11 -21.88
N GLU A 225 4.88 -2.92 -22.45
CA GLU A 225 4.60 -2.65 -23.87
C GLU A 225 5.90 -2.24 -24.57
N GLY A 226 6.16 -2.77 -25.77
CA GLY A 226 7.36 -2.41 -26.53
C GLY A 226 8.48 -3.45 -26.44
N GLU A 227 9.72 -2.98 -26.69
CA GLU A 227 10.89 -3.84 -26.88
C GLU A 227 11.93 -3.70 -25.74
N GLN A 228 11.57 -3.09 -24.61
CA GLN A 228 12.49 -2.93 -23.47
C GLN A 228 12.97 -4.28 -22.98
N GLN A 229 14.28 -4.42 -22.78
CA GLN A 229 14.91 -5.62 -22.25
C GLN A 229 15.80 -5.28 -21.07
N ALA A 230 15.76 -6.15 -20.05
CA ALA A 230 16.53 -5.99 -18.84
C ALA A 230 17.22 -7.25 -18.39
N ASP A 231 18.25 -7.07 -17.57
CA ASP A 231 18.95 -8.15 -16.87
C ASP A 231 18.24 -8.54 -15.57
N PHE A 232 17.40 -7.64 -15.07
CA PHE A 232 16.66 -7.84 -13.83
C PHE A 232 15.26 -7.20 -13.91
N ILE A 233 14.24 -7.97 -13.56
CA ILE A 233 12.84 -7.52 -13.57
C ILE A 233 12.23 -7.70 -12.19
N PHE A 234 11.68 -6.63 -11.63
CA PHE A 234 10.77 -6.68 -10.50
C PHE A 234 9.32 -6.70 -10.98
N ALA A 235 8.48 -7.48 -10.29
CA ALA A 235 7.03 -7.41 -10.38
C ALA A 235 6.43 -7.70 -8.99
N ASN A 236 6.10 -6.65 -8.26
CA ASN A 236 5.44 -6.72 -6.95
C ASN A 236 3.96 -6.35 -7.12
N ILE A 237 3.19 -7.28 -7.66
CA ILE A 237 1.80 -7.12 -8.08
C ILE A 237 1.00 -8.38 -7.75
N THR A 238 -0.33 -8.33 -7.86
CA THR A 238 -1.18 -9.47 -7.48
C THR A 238 -0.94 -10.72 -8.32
N ALA A 239 -1.21 -11.90 -7.74
CA ALA A 239 -0.98 -13.21 -8.35
C ALA A 239 -1.63 -13.35 -9.75
N ASP A 240 -2.86 -12.84 -9.94
CA ASP A 240 -3.54 -12.90 -11.23
C ASP A 240 -2.81 -12.13 -12.33
N ILE A 241 -2.28 -10.96 -11.98
CA ILE A 241 -1.51 -10.13 -12.91
C ILE A 241 -0.14 -10.76 -13.17
N LEU A 242 0.51 -11.36 -12.15
CA LEU A 242 1.75 -12.12 -12.32
C LEU A 242 1.57 -13.27 -13.30
N MET A 243 0.50 -14.06 -13.16
CA MET A 243 0.20 -15.17 -14.09
C MET A 243 -0.10 -14.67 -15.50
N ARG A 244 -0.78 -13.52 -15.65
CA ARG A 244 -0.94 -12.88 -16.97
C ARG A 244 0.41 -12.48 -17.56
N PHE A 245 1.30 -11.89 -16.75
CA PHE A 245 2.61 -11.41 -17.16
C PHE A 245 3.57 -12.53 -17.57
N SER A 246 3.44 -13.74 -17.02
CA SER A 246 4.28 -14.91 -17.37
C SER A 246 4.34 -15.18 -18.88
N LYS A 247 3.23 -14.87 -19.59
CA LYS A 247 3.10 -15.09 -21.05
C LYS A 247 3.94 -14.13 -21.90
N SER A 248 4.30 -12.97 -21.37
CA SER A 248 4.99 -11.91 -22.12
C SER A 248 6.38 -11.59 -21.56
N ILE A 249 6.65 -11.85 -20.29
CA ILE A 249 7.89 -11.45 -19.60
C ILE A 249 9.15 -11.92 -20.31
N GLY A 250 9.10 -13.06 -21.01
CA GLY A 250 10.23 -13.62 -21.75
C GLY A 250 10.77 -12.72 -22.86
N LYS A 251 9.97 -11.83 -23.42
CA LYS A 251 10.41 -10.86 -24.45
C LYS A 251 11.29 -9.75 -23.84
N HIS A 252 11.10 -9.49 -22.55
CA HIS A 252 11.72 -8.40 -21.81
C HIS A 252 12.89 -8.85 -20.94
N LEU A 253 13.08 -10.15 -20.75
CA LEU A 253 14.18 -10.69 -19.96
C LEU A 253 15.32 -11.14 -20.88
N ARG A 254 16.52 -10.57 -20.71
CA ARG A 254 17.72 -11.03 -21.40
C ARG A 254 18.08 -12.47 -21.03
N GLU A 255 18.98 -13.04 -21.82
CA GLU A 255 19.57 -14.36 -21.55
C GLU A 255 20.15 -14.45 -20.16
N ASN A 256 20.28 -15.06 -19.31
CA ASN A 256 20.80 -15.04 -17.92
C ASN A 256 20.13 -14.01 -16.98
N GLY A 257 19.06 -13.35 -17.41
CA GLY A 257 18.34 -12.37 -16.59
C GLY A 257 17.66 -13.03 -15.38
N THR A 258 17.33 -12.20 -14.42
CA THR A 258 16.69 -12.59 -13.16
C THR A 258 15.34 -11.89 -13.03
N ILE A 259 14.35 -12.58 -12.50
CA ILE A 259 13.04 -12.04 -12.17
C ILE A 259 12.84 -12.15 -10.66
N VAL A 260 12.32 -11.11 -10.04
CA VAL A 260 11.79 -11.16 -8.67
C VAL A 260 10.31 -10.84 -8.71
N LEU A 261 9.51 -11.82 -8.30
CA LEU A 261 8.06 -11.72 -8.16
C LEU A 261 7.70 -11.58 -6.68
N SER A 262 6.76 -10.72 -6.36
CA SER A 262 6.17 -10.61 -5.02
C SER A 262 4.73 -10.09 -5.13
N GLY A 263 4.05 -9.86 -3.96
CA GLY A 263 2.61 -9.64 -3.94
C GLY A 263 1.82 -10.95 -4.04
N ILE A 264 2.47 -12.06 -3.71
CA ILE A 264 1.90 -13.40 -3.76
C ILE A 264 1.48 -13.79 -2.35
N ILE A 265 0.19 -13.98 -2.15
CA ILE A 265 -0.31 -14.56 -0.92
C ILE A 265 -0.06 -16.07 -0.90
N ASP A 266 0.22 -16.63 0.29
CA ASP A 266 0.62 -18.05 0.45
C ASP A 266 -0.35 -19.01 -0.24
N THR A 267 -1.65 -18.79 -0.12
CA THR A 267 -2.69 -19.62 -0.75
C THR A 267 -2.65 -19.65 -2.27
N ARG A 268 -1.97 -18.68 -2.92
CA ARG A 268 -1.85 -18.59 -4.39
C ARG A 268 -0.45 -18.93 -4.89
N LEU A 269 0.48 -19.32 -3.98
CA LEU A 269 1.88 -19.55 -4.31
C LEU A 269 2.05 -20.63 -5.37
N ASP A 270 1.41 -21.79 -5.18
CA ASP A 270 1.56 -22.95 -6.05
C ASP A 270 1.07 -22.66 -7.49
N GLU A 271 0.00 -21.87 -7.63
CA GLU A 271 -0.52 -21.46 -8.93
C GLU A 271 0.50 -20.59 -9.69
N VAL A 272 1.13 -19.64 -8.99
CA VAL A 272 2.14 -18.76 -9.58
C VAL A 272 3.38 -19.58 -9.96
N ILE A 273 3.84 -20.47 -9.08
CA ILE A 273 4.98 -21.37 -9.36
C ILE A 273 4.72 -22.20 -10.63
N GLN A 274 3.60 -22.91 -10.67
CA GLN A 274 3.23 -23.76 -11.80
C GLN A 274 3.15 -22.97 -13.12
N CYS A 275 2.61 -21.74 -13.04
CA CYS A 275 2.49 -20.86 -14.20
C CYS A 275 3.87 -20.48 -14.76
N TYR A 276 4.81 -20.06 -13.91
CA TYR A 276 6.14 -19.66 -14.34
C TYR A 276 7.03 -20.83 -14.74
N GLU A 277 6.95 -21.98 -14.08
CA GLU A 277 7.65 -23.21 -14.49
C GLU A 277 7.17 -23.67 -15.88
N SER A 278 5.86 -23.65 -16.13
CA SER A 278 5.28 -23.95 -17.44
C SER A 278 5.72 -22.95 -18.53
N ALA A 279 6.07 -21.73 -18.14
CA ALA A 279 6.62 -20.70 -19.04
C ALA A 279 8.16 -20.82 -19.23
N GLY A 280 8.82 -21.84 -18.67
CA GLY A 280 10.24 -22.13 -18.83
C GLY A 280 11.16 -21.39 -17.86
N TYR A 281 10.67 -21.08 -16.67
CA TYR A 281 11.46 -20.50 -15.57
C TYR A 281 11.63 -21.49 -14.44
N LYS A 282 12.69 -21.32 -13.65
CA LYS A 282 12.96 -22.09 -12.43
C LYS A 282 13.18 -21.15 -11.26
N ILE A 283 12.73 -21.54 -10.09
CA ILE A 283 12.95 -20.82 -8.85
C ILE A 283 14.40 -21.07 -8.41
N VAL A 284 15.13 -20.00 -8.14
CA VAL A 284 16.52 -20.05 -7.66
C VAL A 284 16.67 -19.58 -6.23
N ASP A 285 15.70 -18.81 -5.72
CA ASP A 285 15.62 -18.34 -4.34
C ASP A 285 14.17 -17.95 -4.02
N SER A 286 13.81 -17.91 -2.74
CA SER A 286 12.49 -17.51 -2.28
C SER A 286 12.55 -16.90 -0.88
N MET A 287 11.58 -16.07 -0.56
CA MET A 287 11.38 -15.51 0.78
C MET A 287 9.93 -15.61 1.20
N ALA A 288 9.72 -15.70 2.51
CA ALA A 288 8.42 -15.69 3.14
C ALA A 288 8.46 -14.73 4.33
N ILE A 289 7.49 -13.84 4.42
CA ILE A 289 7.23 -12.99 5.58
C ILE A 289 5.73 -13.03 5.79
N ASP A 290 5.29 -13.48 6.95
CA ASP A 290 3.88 -13.71 7.29
C ASP A 290 3.19 -14.53 6.18
N ASP A 291 2.06 -14.08 5.68
CA ASP A 291 1.31 -14.76 4.61
C ASP A 291 1.81 -14.41 3.20
N TRP A 292 2.87 -13.62 3.08
CA TRP A 292 3.39 -13.15 1.80
C TRP A 292 4.61 -13.93 1.35
N ARG A 293 4.71 -14.10 0.04
CA ARG A 293 5.80 -14.84 -0.63
C ARG A 293 6.44 -13.98 -1.72
N ALA A 294 7.75 -14.18 -1.86
CA ALA A 294 8.50 -13.66 -2.99
C ALA A 294 9.35 -14.77 -3.62
N LEU A 295 9.45 -14.75 -4.93
CA LEU A 295 10.17 -15.72 -5.71
C LEU A 295 11.24 -15.04 -6.55
N LYS A 296 12.45 -15.62 -6.58
CA LYS A 296 13.51 -15.22 -7.50
C LYS A 296 13.68 -16.30 -8.54
N LEU A 297 13.53 -15.93 -9.81
CA LEU A 297 13.51 -16.89 -10.92
C LEU A 297 14.58 -16.57 -11.97
N LYS A 298 14.97 -17.60 -12.71
CA LYS A 298 15.77 -17.51 -13.93
C LYS A 298 15.16 -18.40 -14.99
N ARG A 299 15.56 -18.24 -16.23
CA ARG A 299 15.24 -19.22 -17.27
C ARG A 299 15.76 -20.62 -16.86
N ALA A 300 14.94 -21.65 -17.16
CA ALA A 300 15.26 -23.04 -16.83
C ALA A 300 16.47 -23.56 -17.62
#